data_d32d5f2f5d0511c6de7c5154077d6db5
#
_entry.id   d32d5f2f5d0511c6de7c5154077d6db5
#
_cell.length_a   1.000
_cell.length_b   1.000
_cell.length_c   1.000
_cell.angle_alpha   90.00
_cell.angle_beta   90.00
_cell.angle_gamma   90.00
#
_symmetry.space_group_name_H-M   'P 1'
#
loop_
_entity.id
_entity.type
_entity.pdbx_description
1 polymer ?
#
loop_
_entity_poly.entity_id
_entity_poly.type
_entity_poly.pdbx_seq_one_letter_code
_entity_poly.pdbx_strand_id
1 'polypeptide(L)'
;MVRTALFNWAYARHTGGTFVFRIEDTDSARDSEESYEALLAALRWLGLTWDEGPEVGGPYGPYRQSERMREGVYADVAERLLEAGFAYRCYCSPEELDARREQAIAEKRAPGYDGACRNLTAEQVQAYQVQGREPVVRFRMPDRDWTWDDLVRGPITFAADQVPDYVLVRANGEPLYTLVNPVDDALMRITHVLRGEDLLSSTPRQLALYEALAAIGVSDGTTPRFGHLPYVMGEGNRKLSKRDPESSFQMYRDEGYLPEGLLNYLALLGWSMGEDREFFSKEQMAEAFSLERVSQNPARFDLKKCTAINGDWIRALDPADLAQRIVPFLVDAGVVTEPLTDDQQRVLAAAVPLVQERMETLRQAVGMLSFLLVPEARFAVDPTDASAVLTADAVPVVSAAIEALTAVEEWSTASIEQALRSALVEGLGLKPKVAFGPVRVAVTGRRVSPPLFESLEILGRQATLARLLAAR
;
A
#
# COMPACT_ATOMS: atom_id res chain seq x y z
N MET A 1 3.43 4.04 4.08
CA MET A 1 2.89 5.24 3.38
C MET A 1 1.38 5.13 3.19
N VAL A 2 0.81 4.18 2.44
CA VAL A 2 -0.63 4.06 2.14
C VAL A 2 -1.51 4.02 3.40
N ARG A 3 -1.16 3.25 4.44
CA ARG A 3 -1.91 3.22 5.71
C ARG A 3 -2.04 4.62 6.33
N THR A 4 -0.94 5.38 6.35
CA THR A 4 -0.97 6.75 6.88
C THR A 4 -1.86 7.65 6.05
N ALA A 5 -1.81 7.55 4.72
CA ALA A 5 -2.71 8.28 3.83
C ALA A 5 -4.18 7.91 4.07
N LEU A 6 -4.48 6.61 4.23
CA LEU A 6 -5.83 6.12 4.54
C LEU A 6 -6.37 6.71 5.86
N PHE A 7 -5.55 6.77 6.92
CA PHE A 7 -5.98 7.31 8.22
C PHE A 7 -6.22 8.82 8.15
N ASN A 8 -5.34 9.57 7.46
CA ASN A 8 -5.57 11.00 7.20
C ASN A 8 -6.83 11.23 6.37
N TRP A 9 -7.03 10.44 5.31
CA TRP A 9 -8.20 10.50 4.47
C TRP A 9 -9.47 10.21 5.27
N ALA A 10 -9.49 9.14 6.05
CA ALA A 10 -10.64 8.76 6.87
C ALA A 10 -10.96 9.82 7.92
N TYR A 11 -9.94 10.39 8.58
CA TYR A 11 -10.12 11.46 9.54
C TYR A 11 -10.71 12.72 8.89
N ALA A 12 -10.16 13.14 7.74
CA ALA A 12 -10.68 14.29 7.01
C ALA A 12 -12.15 14.07 6.57
N ARG A 13 -12.49 12.89 6.06
CA ARG A 13 -13.87 12.56 5.69
C ARG A 13 -14.80 12.51 6.89
N HIS A 14 -14.37 11.92 8.01
CA HIS A 14 -15.15 11.86 9.25
C HIS A 14 -15.48 13.23 9.82
N THR A 15 -14.52 14.13 9.81
CA THR A 15 -14.67 15.47 10.40
C THR A 15 -15.22 16.52 9.43
N GLY A 16 -15.48 16.15 8.18
CA GLY A 16 -15.86 17.12 7.13
C GLY A 16 -14.75 18.10 6.78
N GLY A 17 -13.49 17.71 7.05
CA GLY A 17 -12.29 18.50 6.75
C GLY A 17 -11.76 18.30 5.34
N THR A 18 -10.68 19.00 5.02
CA THR A 18 -9.97 18.96 3.75
C THR A 18 -8.77 18.02 3.84
N PHE A 19 -8.70 17.02 2.97
CA PHE A 19 -7.51 16.16 2.84
C PHE A 19 -6.53 16.78 1.85
N VAL A 20 -5.42 17.30 2.38
CA VAL A 20 -4.36 17.94 1.60
C VAL A 20 -3.26 16.93 1.30
N PHE A 21 -2.88 16.82 0.03
CA PHE A 21 -1.76 16.00 -0.42
C PHE A 21 -0.62 16.88 -0.91
N ARG A 22 0.55 16.77 -0.28
CA ARG A 22 1.76 17.53 -0.60
C ARG A 22 2.91 16.59 -0.94
N ILE A 23 3.68 16.94 -1.96
CA ILE A 23 4.87 16.20 -2.39
C ILE A 23 6.10 16.80 -1.75
N GLU A 24 6.81 16.00 -0.97
CA GLU A 24 8.03 16.35 -0.26
C GLU A 24 9.25 15.89 -1.07
N ASP A 25 9.57 16.63 -2.15
CA ASP A 25 10.59 16.32 -3.16
C ASP A 25 11.78 17.31 -3.13
N THR A 26 12.21 17.71 -1.94
CA THR A 26 13.38 18.60 -1.78
C THR A 26 14.72 17.88 -1.87
N ASP A 27 14.77 16.55 -1.74
CA ASP A 27 15.98 15.74 -1.84
C ASP A 27 16.10 15.12 -3.25
N SER A 28 16.69 15.89 -4.18
CA SER A 28 16.87 15.49 -5.59
C SER A 28 17.66 14.19 -5.80
N ALA A 29 18.40 13.71 -4.79
CA ALA A 29 19.11 12.43 -4.85
C ALA A 29 18.21 11.22 -4.60
N ARG A 30 17.03 11.42 -4.02
CA ARG A 30 16.08 10.36 -3.63
C ARG A 30 14.77 10.39 -4.39
N ASP A 31 14.46 11.52 -5.00
CA ASP A 31 13.19 11.75 -5.66
C ASP A 31 13.33 11.67 -7.17
N SER A 32 12.40 10.97 -7.80
CA SER A 32 12.30 10.86 -9.26
C SER A 32 10.86 11.07 -9.70
N GLU A 33 10.66 11.58 -10.90
CA GLU A 33 9.33 11.74 -11.50
C GLU A 33 8.60 10.40 -11.59
N GLU A 34 9.33 9.30 -11.84
CA GLU A 34 8.78 7.95 -11.84
C GLU A 34 8.19 7.55 -10.49
N SER A 35 8.89 7.88 -9.38
CA SER A 35 8.39 7.62 -8.01
C SER A 35 7.15 8.45 -7.69
N TYR A 36 7.10 9.68 -8.19
CA TYR A 36 5.94 10.56 -8.07
C TYR A 36 4.72 9.99 -8.80
N GLU A 37 4.86 9.65 -10.08
CA GLU A 37 3.78 9.07 -10.87
C GLU A 37 3.29 7.73 -10.30
N ALA A 38 4.21 6.88 -9.83
CA ALA A 38 3.85 5.62 -9.18
C ALA A 38 3.03 5.84 -7.91
N LEU A 39 3.36 6.88 -7.12
CA LEU A 39 2.60 7.23 -5.92
C LEU A 39 1.18 7.70 -6.26
N LEU A 40 1.04 8.59 -7.25
CA LEU A 40 -0.26 9.07 -7.70
C LEU A 40 -1.13 7.91 -8.24
N ALA A 41 -0.54 7.07 -9.09
CA ALA A 41 -1.22 5.89 -9.63
C ALA A 41 -1.69 4.95 -8.51
N ALA A 42 -0.89 4.77 -7.45
CA ALA A 42 -1.26 3.96 -6.30
C ALA A 42 -2.47 4.53 -5.55
N LEU A 43 -2.46 5.83 -5.24
CA LEU A 43 -3.55 6.48 -4.52
C LEU A 43 -4.84 6.50 -5.34
N ARG A 44 -4.76 6.74 -6.65
CA ARG A 44 -5.90 6.67 -7.57
C ARG A 44 -6.51 5.28 -7.64
N TRP A 45 -5.68 4.24 -7.79
CA TRP A 45 -6.14 2.86 -7.81
C TRP A 45 -6.85 2.47 -6.51
N LEU A 46 -6.36 2.96 -5.36
CA LEU A 46 -7.01 2.77 -4.06
C LEU A 46 -8.26 3.63 -3.88
N GLY A 47 -8.52 4.59 -4.78
CA GLY A 47 -9.61 5.53 -4.63
C GLY A 47 -9.45 6.45 -3.41
N LEU A 48 -8.20 6.73 -2.99
CA LEU A 48 -7.87 7.73 -1.98
C LEU A 48 -7.68 9.08 -2.67
N THR A 49 -8.77 9.76 -2.91
CA THR A 49 -8.79 11.10 -3.54
C THR A 49 -8.47 12.18 -2.52
N TRP A 50 -7.78 13.22 -2.95
CA TRP A 50 -7.44 14.41 -2.15
C TRP A 50 -8.22 15.62 -2.64
N ASP A 51 -8.44 16.57 -1.74
CA ASP A 51 -9.24 17.78 -2.00
C ASP A 51 -8.37 18.93 -2.47
N GLU A 52 -7.12 18.99 -1.96
CA GLU A 52 -6.08 19.92 -2.38
C GLU A 52 -4.77 19.18 -2.61
N GLY A 53 -4.02 19.57 -3.62
CA GLY A 53 -2.75 18.91 -3.92
C GLY A 53 -2.39 18.93 -5.40
N PRO A 54 -1.40 18.12 -5.81
CA PRO A 54 -1.06 17.96 -7.20
C PRO A 54 -2.28 17.58 -8.04
N GLU A 55 -2.35 18.05 -9.28
CA GLU A 55 -3.41 17.84 -10.27
C GLU A 55 -4.76 18.52 -9.97
N VAL A 56 -5.22 18.50 -8.72
CA VAL A 56 -6.49 19.15 -8.34
C VAL A 56 -6.30 20.62 -7.99
N GLY A 57 -5.07 21.03 -7.65
CA GLY A 57 -4.77 22.39 -7.22
C GLY A 57 -5.31 22.70 -5.83
N GLY A 58 -5.59 23.99 -5.59
CA GLY A 58 -6.12 24.50 -4.33
C GLY A 58 -5.60 25.91 -4.03
N PRO A 59 -6.05 26.54 -2.93
CA PRO A 59 -5.73 27.93 -2.63
C PRO A 59 -4.30 28.17 -2.13
N TYR A 60 -3.57 27.12 -1.75
CA TYR A 60 -2.26 27.22 -1.09
C TYR A 60 -1.11 26.62 -1.91
N GLY A 61 -1.32 26.38 -3.22
CA GLY A 61 -0.27 25.87 -4.11
C GLY A 61 0.96 26.79 -4.20
N PRO A 62 2.04 26.30 -4.80
CA PRO A 62 2.23 24.95 -5.34
C PRO A 62 2.25 23.86 -4.24
N TYR A 63 1.88 22.64 -4.60
CA TYR A 63 1.84 21.49 -3.66
C TYR A 63 3.05 20.54 -3.82
N ARG A 64 4.05 20.94 -4.59
CA ARG A 64 5.39 20.31 -4.65
C ARG A 64 6.40 21.21 -3.96
N GLN A 65 7.14 20.66 -3.02
CA GLN A 65 8.11 21.43 -2.24
C GLN A 65 9.28 21.93 -3.09
N SER A 66 9.68 21.18 -4.12
CA SER A 66 10.68 21.62 -5.09
C SER A 66 10.25 22.87 -5.87
N GLU A 67 8.96 23.06 -6.12
CA GLU A 67 8.43 24.27 -6.76
C GLU A 67 8.47 25.45 -5.81
N ARG A 68 8.00 25.28 -4.57
CA ARG A 68 8.07 26.31 -3.52
C ARG A 68 9.50 26.72 -3.19
N MET A 69 10.43 25.76 -3.23
CA MET A 69 11.87 26.05 -3.06
C MET A 69 12.40 26.94 -4.19
N ARG A 70 12.00 26.66 -5.45
CA ARG A 70 12.37 27.52 -6.60
C ARG A 70 11.76 28.92 -6.54
N GLU A 71 10.59 29.05 -5.94
CA GLU A 71 9.95 30.36 -5.67
C GLU A 71 10.60 31.12 -4.50
N GLY A 72 11.56 30.51 -3.79
CA GLY A 72 12.29 31.15 -2.71
C GLY A 72 11.57 31.18 -1.36
N VAL A 73 10.42 30.48 -1.21
CA VAL A 73 9.61 30.51 0.02
C VAL A 73 10.42 30.18 1.26
N TYR A 74 11.22 29.13 1.22
CA TYR A 74 11.99 28.68 2.39
C TYR A 74 13.21 29.56 2.67
N ALA A 75 13.83 30.13 1.63
CA ALA A 75 14.94 31.06 1.78
C ALA A 75 14.49 32.36 2.46
N ASP A 76 13.35 32.94 2.03
CA ASP A 76 12.74 34.11 2.66
C ASP A 76 12.47 33.88 4.15
N VAL A 77 11.82 32.77 4.48
CA VAL A 77 11.51 32.42 5.87
C VAL A 77 12.79 32.24 6.69
N ALA A 78 13.82 31.58 6.15
CA ALA A 78 15.09 31.38 6.85
C ALA A 78 15.79 32.70 7.16
N GLU A 79 15.83 33.67 6.23
CA GLU A 79 16.40 35.00 6.48
C GLU A 79 15.58 35.76 7.52
N ARG A 80 14.25 35.75 7.47
CA ARG A 80 13.40 36.38 8.49
C ARG A 80 13.62 35.79 9.87
N LEU A 81 13.84 34.47 9.99
CA LEU A 81 14.19 33.82 11.26
C LEU A 81 15.57 34.25 11.76
N LEU A 82 16.56 34.47 10.87
CA LEU A 82 17.89 35.00 11.19
C LEU A 82 17.78 36.43 11.70
N GLU A 83 17.09 37.32 10.97
CA GLU A 83 16.88 38.72 11.33
C GLU A 83 16.18 38.88 12.69
N ALA A 84 15.20 38.04 12.97
CA ALA A 84 14.47 38.04 14.24
C ALA A 84 15.22 37.35 15.40
N GLY A 85 16.37 36.74 15.13
CA GLY A 85 17.20 36.08 16.15
C GLY A 85 16.72 34.68 16.57
N PHE A 86 15.71 34.10 15.89
CA PHE A 86 15.27 32.73 16.11
C PHE A 86 16.21 31.69 15.47
N ALA A 87 17.05 32.13 14.54
CA ALA A 87 18.08 31.31 13.92
C ALA A 87 19.42 32.01 13.96
N TYR A 88 20.49 31.29 13.66
CA TYR A 88 21.86 31.82 13.56
C TYR A 88 22.70 30.99 12.60
N ARG A 89 23.82 31.63 12.12
CA ARG A 89 24.77 30.95 11.24
C ARG A 89 25.78 30.17 12.06
N CYS A 90 25.94 28.90 11.76
CA CYS A 90 26.85 27.97 12.43
C CYS A 90 27.96 27.55 11.46
N TYR A 91 29.22 27.79 11.83
CA TYR A 91 30.41 27.54 11.04
C TYR A 91 31.19 26.27 11.45
N CYS A 92 30.65 25.43 12.35
CA CYS A 92 31.30 24.20 12.77
C CYS A 92 31.51 23.26 11.57
N SER A 93 32.74 22.69 11.45
CA SER A 93 33.01 21.64 10.49
C SER A 93 32.43 20.30 10.96
N PRO A 94 32.25 19.31 10.05
CA PRO A 94 31.85 17.95 10.44
C PRO A 94 32.74 17.33 11.51
N GLU A 95 34.07 17.51 11.37
CA GLU A 95 35.06 16.96 12.32
C GLU A 95 34.93 17.62 13.71
N GLU A 96 34.68 18.93 13.76
CA GLU A 96 34.44 19.63 15.02
C GLU A 96 33.15 19.15 15.69
N LEU A 97 32.10 18.87 14.90
CA LEU A 97 30.85 18.33 15.41
C LEU A 97 31.01 16.91 15.94
N ASP A 98 31.76 16.07 15.24
CA ASP A 98 32.05 14.68 15.68
C ASP A 98 32.88 14.68 16.96
N ALA A 99 33.92 15.48 17.06
CA ALA A 99 34.73 15.62 18.28
C ALA A 99 33.88 16.07 19.50
N ARG A 100 32.98 17.05 19.30
CA ARG A 100 32.03 17.51 20.36
C ARG A 100 31.07 16.41 20.77
N ARG A 101 30.59 15.63 19.82
CA ARG A 101 29.72 14.49 20.06
C ARG A 101 30.44 13.40 20.87
N GLU A 102 31.66 13.07 20.51
CA GLU A 102 32.48 12.09 21.25
C GLU A 102 32.76 12.57 22.69
N GLN A 103 33.09 13.86 22.85
CA GLN A 103 33.27 14.46 24.15
C GLN A 103 32.00 14.38 25.00
N ALA A 104 30.82 14.72 24.44
CA ALA A 104 29.55 14.64 25.16
C ALA A 104 29.25 13.21 25.63
N ILE A 105 29.53 12.19 24.78
CA ILE A 105 29.38 10.78 25.13
C ILE A 105 30.32 10.40 26.28
N ALA A 106 31.61 10.80 26.22
CA ALA A 106 32.61 10.53 27.24
C ALA A 106 32.20 11.16 28.60
N GLU A 107 31.60 12.33 28.57
CA GLU A 107 31.07 13.06 29.74
C GLU A 107 29.67 12.59 30.17
N LYS A 108 29.10 11.58 29.53
CA LYS A 108 27.72 11.07 29.75
C LYS A 108 26.63 12.14 29.62
N ARG A 109 26.85 13.14 28.77
CA ARG A 109 25.85 14.13 28.36
C ARG A 109 25.09 13.64 27.10
N ALA A 110 23.91 14.20 26.89
CA ALA A 110 23.17 13.93 25.66
C ALA A 110 24.04 14.29 24.40
N PRO A 111 24.15 13.41 23.42
CA PRO A 111 24.97 13.64 22.22
C PRO A 111 24.26 14.57 21.24
N GLY A 112 24.16 15.83 21.57
CA GLY A 112 23.53 16.88 20.76
C GLY A 112 24.50 18.01 20.43
N TYR A 113 24.05 18.97 19.63
CA TYR A 113 24.79 20.18 19.36
C TYR A 113 24.82 21.08 20.63
N ASP A 114 26.00 21.50 21.04
CA ASP A 114 26.25 22.21 22.29
C ASP A 114 26.07 23.75 22.23
N GLY A 115 25.62 24.27 21.07
CA GLY A 115 25.40 25.70 20.91
C GLY A 115 26.68 26.52 20.64
N ALA A 116 27.79 25.90 20.24
CA ALA A 116 29.09 26.55 20.10
C ALA A 116 29.07 27.84 19.25
N CYS A 117 28.22 27.93 18.23
CA CYS A 117 28.10 29.13 17.39
C CYS A 117 26.90 30.02 17.75
N ARG A 118 26.19 29.76 18.84
CA ARG A 118 24.97 30.52 19.21
C ARG A 118 25.22 32.03 19.40
N ASN A 119 26.39 32.38 19.87
CA ASN A 119 26.71 33.74 20.30
C ASN A 119 28.11 34.21 19.76
N LEU A 120 28.35 33.92 18.47
CA LEU A 120 29.60 34.36 17.85
C LEU A 120 29.67 35.91 17.77
N THR A 121 30.86 36.46 18.08
CA THR A 121 31.11 37.89 17.84
C THR A 121 31.34 38.14 16.35
N ALA A 122 31.22 39.38 15.91
CA ALA A 122 31.50 39.77 14.52
C ALA A 122 32.93 39.39 14.08
N GLU A 123 33.92 39.49 14.97
CA GLU A 123 35.30 39.10 14.72
C GLU A 123 35.46 37.61 14.51
N GLN A 124 34.74 36.79 15.31
CA GLN A 124 34.74 35.34 15.15
C GLN A 124 34.07 34.91 13.83
N VAL A 125 32.96 35.53 13.47
CA VAL A 125 32.31 35.33 12.18
C VAL A 125 33.25 35.66 11.03
N GLN A 126 33.91 36.82 11.10
CA GLN A 126 34.87 37.24 10.09
C GLN A 126 36.05 36.25 9.98
N ALA A 127 36.57 35.75 11.10
CA ALA A 127 37.63 34.75 11.13
C ALA A 127 37.25 33.46 10.41
N TYR A 128 36.01 32.96 10.59
CA TYR A 128 35.50 31.80 9.86
C TYR A 128 35.31 32.07 8.37
N GLN A 129 34.83 33.27 8.01
CA GLN A 129 34.67 33.66 6.60
C GLN A 129 36.04 33.77 5.87
N VAL A 130 37.06 34.30 6.53
CA VAL A 130 38.43 34.35 5.98
C VAL A 130 39.00 32.93 5.78
N GLN A 131 38.57 31.94 6.59
CA GLN A 131 38.90 30.53 6.40
C GLN A 131 38.10 29.87 5.26
N GLY A 132 37.20 30.57 4.60
CA GLY A 132 36.34 30.05 3.54
C GLY A 132 35.28 29.07 4.04
N ARG A 133 34.88 29.16 5.32
CA ARG A 133 33.85 28.28 5.87
C ARG A 133 32.46 28.79 5.49
N GLU A 134 31.67 27.92 4.86
CA GLU A 134 30.27 28.18 4.56
C GLU A 134 29.39 27.78 5.74
N PRO A 135 28.51 28.67 6.24
CA PRO A 135 27.68 28.38 7.39
C PRO A 135 26.43 27.56 7.04
N VAL A 136 25.98 26.74 7.98
CA VAL A 136 24.61 26.25 8.00
C VAL A 136 23.73 27.19 8.81
N VAL A 137 22.43 27.25 8.53
CA VAL A 137 21.45 27.95 9.37
C VAL A 137 20.91 27.00 10.40
N ARG A 138 21.05 27.36 11.70
CA ARG A 138 20.50 26.59 12.82
C ARG A 138 19.39 27.36 13.51
N PHE A 139 18.35 26.62 13.90
CA PHE A 139 17.29 27.12 14.78
C PHE A 139 17.81 27.18 16.21
N ARG A 140 17.50 28.28 16.90
CA ARG A 140 17.82 28.50 18.31
C ARG A 140 16.68 27.95 19.16
N MET A 141 16.84 26.75 19.69
CA MET A 141 15.84 26.16 20.57
C MET A 141 15.71 26.95 21.87
N PRO A 142 14.48 27.29 22.30
CA PRO A 142 14.24 27.78 23.65
C PRO A 142 14.61 26.74 24.71
N ASP A 143 15.25 27.22 25.81
CA ASP A 143 15.67 26.37 26.93
C ASP A 143 14.48 26.12 27.88
N ARG A 144 13.62 25.22 27.47
CA ARG A 144 12.45 24.75 28.22
C ARG A 144 12.01 23.37 27.78
N ASP A 145 11.29 22.69 28.66
CA ASP A 145 10.62 21.41 28.31
C ASP A 145 9.50 21.66 27.31
N TRP A 146 9.31 20.68 26.43
CA TRP A 146 8.29 20.69 25.39
C TRP A 146 7.26 19.61 25.64
N THR A 147 6.03 20.04 25.92
CA THR A 147 4.90 19.13 26.19
C THR A 147 3.77 19.41 25.21
N TRP A 148 3.18 18.34 24.68
CA TRP A 148 1.95 18.40 23.87
C TRP A 148 1.07 17.20 24.16
N ASP A 149 -0.20 17.32 23.83
CA ASP A 149 -1.16 16.22 23.87
C ASP A 149 -1.26 15.59 22.49
N ASP A 150 -0.62 14.41 22.32
CA ASP A 150 -0.62 13.69 21.07
C ASP A 150 -1.94 12.95 20.90
N LEU A 151 -2.56 13.11 19.71
CA LEU A 151 -3.90 12.58 19.41
C LEU A 151 -4.02 11.05 19.50
N VAL A 152 -2.89 10.35 19.47
CA VAL A 152 -2.83 8.88 19.55
C VAL A 152 -2.15 8.41 20.82
N ARG A 153 -1.06 9.10 21.24
CA ARG A 153 -0.21 8.66 22.34
C ARG A 153 -0.49 9.36 23.66
N GLY A 154 -1.36 10.37 23.66
CA GLY A 154 -1.64 11.19 24.83
C GLY A 154 -0.50 12.14 25.18
N PRO A 155 -0.38 12.59 26.44
CA PRO A 155 0.61 13.59 26.84
C PRO A 155 2.05 13.10 26.65
N ILE A 156 2.86 13.88 25.95
CA ILE A 156 4.29 13.61 25.70
C ILE A 156 5.11 14.82 26.11
N THR A 157 6.22 14.58 26.81
CA THR A 157 7.16 15.60 27.23
C THR A 157 8.58 15.24 26.81
N PHE A 158 9.29 16.19 26.23
CA PHE A 158 10.73 16.15 26.01
C PHE A 158 11.40 17.23 26.85
N ALA A 159 12.39 16.84 27.65
CA ALA A 159 13.17 17.78 28.43
C ALA A 159 14.02 18.67 27.53
N ALA A 160 14.34 19.89 27.97
CA ALA A 160 15.08 20.89 27.20
C ALA A 160 16.40 20.35 26.66
N ASP A 161 17.14 19.58 27.45
CA ASP A 161 18.43 18.98 27.09
C ASP A 161 18.37 17.89 26.01
N GLN A 162 17.18 17.34 25.76
CA GLN A 162 16.93 16.34 24.71
C GLN A 162 16.65 16.97 23.33
N VAL A 163 16.44 18.28 23.28
CA VAL A 163 16.06 18.98 22.05
C VAL A 163 17.04 20.12 21.75
N PRO A 164 18.28 19.80 21.35
CA PRO A 164 19.30 20.81 21.02
C PRO A 164 18.95 21.55 19.73
N ASP A 165 19.66 22.65 19.51
CA ASP A 165 19.61 23.42 18.25
C ASP A 165 19.85 22.51 17.04
N TYR A 166 19.07 22.71 15.99
CA TYR A 166 19.10 21.86 14.80
C TYR A 166 19.22 22.67 13.50
N VAL A 167 19.70 22.03 12.45
CA VAL A 167 19.90 22.66 11.15
C VAL A 167 18.56 22.84 10.45
N LEU A 168 18.34 24.05 9.92
CA LEU A 168 17.23 24.42 9.04
C LEU A 168 17.65 24.40 7.57
N VAL A 169 18.83 24.96 7.26
CA VAL A 169 19.37 25.09 5.91
C VAL A 169 20.82 24.64 5.91
N ARG A 170 21.17 23.83 4.93
CA ARG A 170 22.55 23.35 4.70
C ARG A 170 23.46 24.47 4.20
N ALA A 171 24.77 24.26 4.23
CA ALA A 171 25.75 25.19 3.70
C ALA A 171 25.60 25.49 2.20
N ASN A 172 25.08 24.53 1.43
CA ASN A 172 24.79 24.72 0.01
C ASN A 172 23.46 25.46 -0.26
N GLY A 173 22.77 25.93 0.78
CA GLY A 173 21.50 26.66 0.66
C GLY A 173 20.25 25.77 0.60
N GLU A 174 20.39 24.44 0.62
CA GLU A 174 19.23 23.53 0.59
C GLU A 174 18.52 23.50 1.96
N PRO A 175 17.20 23.76 2.00
CA PRO A 175 16.43 23.66 3.22
C PRO A 175 16.22 22.20 3.60
N LEU A 176 16.16 21.91 4.90
CA LEU A 176 15.89 20.58 5.41
C LEU A 176 14.40 20.41 5.73
N TYR A 177 13.96 19.14 5.79
CA TYR A 177 12.64 18.71 6.26
C TYR A 177 12.18 19.47 7.51
N THR A 178 13.09 19.70 8.45
CA THR A 178 12.83 20.39 9.72
C THR A 178 12.39 21.86 9.58
N LEU A 179 12.68 22.51 8.45
CA LEU A 179 12.19 23.84 8.09
C LEU A 179 10.98 23.73 7.17
N VAL A 180 11.12 22.95 6.10
CA VAL A 180 10.20 22.93 4.96
C VAL A 180 8.78 22.54 5.38
N ASN A 181 8.64 21.46 6.13
CA ASN A 181 7.32 20.96 6.51
C ASN A 181 6.54 21.90 7.44
N PRO A 182 7.12 22.43 8.54
CA PRO A 182 6.39 23.39 9.36
C PRO A 182 6.05 24.69 8.64
N VAL A 183 6.91 25.16 7.71
CA VAL A 183 6.61 26.34 6.90
C VAL A 183 5.41 26.08 6.00
N ASP A 184 5.39 24.95 5.31
CA ASP A 184 4.27 24.58 4.46
C ASP A 184 2.99 24.35 5.24
N ASP A 185 3.07 23.63 6.36
CA ASP A 185 1.92 23.40 7.23
C ASP A 185 1.32 24.73 7.73
N ALA A 186 2.17 25.70 8.10
CA ALA A 186 1.73 27.02 8.52
C ALA A 186 1.07 27.81 7.37
N LEU A 187 1.71 27.84 6.20
CA LEU A 187 1.20 28.58 5.03
C LEU A 187 -0.03 27.92 4.40
N MET A 188 -0.14 26.58 4.46
CA MET A 188 -1.30 25.81 3.99
C MET A 188 -2.39 25.64 5.05
N ARG A 189 -2.20 26.24 6.25
CA ARG A 189 -3.16 26.20 7.36
C ARG A 189 -3.55 24.77 7.77
N ILE A 190 -2.57 23.87 7.81
CA ILE A 190 -2.76 22.50 8.25
C ILE A 190 -3.13 22.50 9.74
N THR A 191 -4.24 21.84 10.08
CA THR A 191 -4.76 21.78 11.45
C THR A 191 -4.41 20.49 12.16
N HIS A 192 -4.18 19.40 11.41
CA HIS A 192 -3.88 18.07 11.96
C HIS A 192 -2.79 17.39 11.15
N VAL A 193 -1.82 16.80 11.85
CA VAL A 193 -0.69 16.06 11.27
C VAL A 193 -0.70 14.64 11.84
N LEU A 194 -1.26 13.69 11.09
CA LEU A 194 -1.20 12.27 11.44
C LEU A 194 -0.07 11.61 10.66
N ARG A 195 0.96 11.12 11.36
CA ARG A 195 2.18 10.61 10.73
C ARG A 195 2.78 9.42 11.48
N GLY A 196 3.83 8.81 10.93
CA GLY A 196 4.53 7.72 11.62
C GLY A 196 5.25 8.18 12.89
N GLU A 197 5.32 7.32 13.89
CA GLU A 197 5.98 7.58 15.18
C GLU A 197 7.51 7.77 15.07
N ASP A 198 8.12 7.43 13.94
CA ASP A 198 9.51 7.75 13.64
C ASP A 198 9.80 9.26 13.60
N LEU A 199 8.78 10.07 13.44
CA LEU A 199 8.87 11.53 13.48
C LEU A 199 8.48 12.15 14.84
N LEU A 200 8.21 11.33 15.86
CA LEU A 200 7.82 11.80 17.19
C LEU A 200 8.85 12.75 17.80
N SER A 201 10.14 12.42 17.69
CA SER A 201 11.24 13.24 18.20
C SER A 201 11.46 14.54 17.43
N SER A 202 10.83 14.72 16.28
CA SER A 202 10.86 15.98 15.52
C SER A 202 9.80 16.97 15.99
N THR A 203 8.76 16.51 16.69
CA THR A 203 7.63 17.35 17.11
C THR A 203 8.05 18.52 18.00
N PRO A 204 8.87 18.37 19.05
CA PRO A 204 9.26 19.52 19.89
C PRO A 204 10.01 20.59 19.11
N ARG A 205 10.81 20.19 18.11
CA ARG A 205 11.51 21.14 17.20
C ARG A 205 10.52 21.91 16.34
N GLN A 206 9.51 21.23 15.83
CA GLN A 206 8.48 21.84 15.00
C GLN A 206 7.58 22.77 15.84
N LEU A 207 7.21 22.40 17.06
CA LEU A 207 6.46 23.26 17.98
C LEU A 207 7.19 24.59 18.21
N ALA A 208 8.50 24.54 18.50
CA ALA A 208 9.32 25.74 18.65
C ALA A 208 9.37 26.58 17.36
N LEU A 209 9.44 25.93 16.23
CA LEU A 209 9.47 26.64 14.95
C LEU A 209 8.12 27.29 14.63
N TYR A 210 6.97 26.66 14.94
CA TYR A 210 5.65 27.29 14.75
C TYR A 210 5.50 28.57 15.58
N GLU A 211 6.01 28.59 16.81
CA GLU A 211 6.03 29.83 17.63
C GLU A 211 6.86 30.93 16.97
N ALA A 212 8.03 30.56 16.42
CA ALA A 212 8.88 31.52 15.70
C ALA A 212 8.24 31.99 14.39
N LEU A 213 7.59 31.11 13.63
CA LEU A 213 6.87 31.44 12.40
C LEU A 213 5.72 32.43 12.68
N ALA A 214 5.00 32.24 13.78
CA ALA A 214 3.99 33.20 14.23
C ALA A 214 4.61 34.55 14.59
N ALA A 215 5.71 34.56 15.34
CA ALA A 215 6.39 35.78 15.76
C ALA A 215 6.91 36.62 14.58
N ILE A 216 7.33 35.98 13.49
CA ILE A 216 7.75 36.67 12.27
C ILE A 216 6.60 36.90 11.25
N GLY A 217 5.35 36.60 11.63
CA GLY A 217 4.17 36.85 10.81
C GLY A 217 4.04 35.94 9.58
N VAL A 218 4.60 34.73 9.61
CA VAL A 218 4.42 33.70 8.55
C VAL A 218 3.13 32.92 8.76
N SER A 219 2.73 32.74 10.01
CA SER A 219 1.45 32.11 10.38
C SER A 219 0.62 33.01 11.28
N ASP A 220 -0.65 32.66 11.46
CA ASP A 220 -1.58 33.34 12.37
C ASP A 220 -1.43 32.86 13.84
N GLY A 221 -0.43 32.05 14.14
CA GLY A 221 -0.19 31.48 15.47
C GLY A 221 -0.86 30.13 15.69
N THR A 222 -1.61 29.62 14.73
CA THR A 222 -2.19 28.26 14.80
C THR A 222 -1.10 27.21 14.67
N THR A 223 -1.03 26.30 15.63
CA THR A 223 -0.14 25.13 15.62
C THR A 223 -0.97 23.89 15.32
N PRO A 224 -0.57 23.03 14.38
CA PRO A 224 -1.26 21.78 14.12
C PRO A 224 -1.30 20.87 15.36
N ARG A 225 -2.37 20.10 15.50
CA ARG A 225 -2.43 18.99 16.43
C ARG A 225 -1.72 17.77 15.82
N PHE A 226 -0.90 17.09 16.60
CA PHE A 226 -0.11 15.94 16.15
C PHE A 226 -0.71 14.63 16.62
N GLY A 227 -0.69 13.62 15.76
CA GLY A 227 -0.99 12.24 16.09
C GLY A 227 0.05 11.30 15.49
N HIS A 228 0.73 10.51 16.34
CA HIS A 228 1.80 9.63 15.93
C HIS A 228 1.34 8.18 15.88
N LEU A 229 1.19 7.68 14.65
CA LEU A 229 0.74 6.32 14.35
C LEU A 229 1.86 5.32 14.64
N PRO A 230 1.55 4.17 15.27
CA PRO A 230 2.54 3.16 15.60
C PRO A 230 3.14 2.51 14.35
N TYR A 231 4.31 1.90 14.51
CA TYR A 231 4.96 1.15 13.45
C TYR A 231 4.10 -0.01 12.95
N VAL A 232 4.32 -0.36 11.69
CA VAL A 232 3.95 -1.68 11.15
C VAL A 232 5.19 -2.55 11.18
N MET A 233 5.10 -3.67 11.88
CA MET A 233 6.18 -4.64 12.03
C MET A 233 6.01 -5.74 10.99
N GLY A 234 7.10 -6.12 10.34
CA GLY A 234 7.21 -7.30 9.49
C GLY A 234 7.62 -8.53 10.28
N GLU A 235 8.18 -9.51 9.59
CA GLU A 235 8.73 -10.72 10.21
C GLU A 235 9.88 -10.39 11.17
N GLY A 236 10.03 -11.22 12.21
CA GLY A 236 11.13 -11.11 13.17
C GLY A 236 11.12 -9.86 14.05
N ASN A 237 9.96 -9.25 14.29
CA ASN A 237 9.82 -8.04 15.11
C ASN A 237 10.64 -6.83 14.63
N ARG A 238 10.98 -6.75 13.36
CA ARG A 238 11.59 -5.57 12.74
C ARG A 238 10.54 -4.68 12.08
N LYS A 239 10.78 -3.39 12.02
CA LYS A 239 9.94 -2.45 11.27
C LYS A 239 9.85 -2.90 9.81
N LEU A 240 8.65 -2.93 9.25
CA LEU A 240 8.44 -3.19 7.83
C LEU A 240 9.18 -2.12 7.01
N SER A 241 10.05 -2.57 6.12
CA SER A 241 10.94 -1.73 5.33
C SER A 241 10.40 -1.58 3.91
N LYS A 242 10.74 -0.49 3.22
CA LYS A 242 10.46 -0.31 1.79
C LYS A 242 11.09 -1.41 0.89
N ARG A 243 12.03 -2.20 1.42
CA ARG A 243 12.68 -3.31 0.71
C ARG A 243 11.95 -4.64 0.89
N ASP A 244 11.00 -4.71 1.81
CA ASP A 244 10.22 -5.92 2.04
C ASP A 244 9.16 -6.04 0.93
N PRO A 245 8.97 -7.23 0.31
CA PRO A 245 7.99 -7.43 -0.76
C PRO A 245 6.58 -6.97 -0.37
N GLU A 246 6.17 -7.21 0.88
CA GLU A 246 4.87 -6.84 1.42
C GLU A 246 4.66 -5.32 1.54
N SER A 247 5.71 -4.52 1.36
CA SER A 247 5.62 -3.07 1.27
C SER A 247 5.42 -2.56 -0.16
N SER A 248 5.57 -3.44 -1.15
CA SER A 248 5.42 -3.12 -2.57
C SER A 248 3.95 -3.06 -2.96
N PHE A 249 3.47 -1.87 -3.25
CA PHE A 249 2.13 -1.67 -3.80
C PHE A 249 1.92 -2.43 -5.13
N GLN A 250 2.93 -2.42 -6.01
CA GLN A 250 2.86 -3.07 -7.30
C GLN A 250 2.63 -4.58 -7.19
N MET A 251 3.25 -5.23 -6.19
CA MET A 251 3.04 -6.66 -5.92
C MET A 251 1.55 -6.99 -5.71
N TYR A 252 0.84 -6.22 -4.90
CA TYR A 252 -0.59 -6.47 -4.65
C TYR A 252 -1.43 -6.31 -5.91
N ARG A 253 -1.14 -5.29 -6.70
CA ARG A 253 -1.82 -5.05 -7.97
C ARG A 253 -1.57 -6.19 -8.95
N ASP A 254 -0.31 -6.62 -9.11
CA ASP A 254 0.08 -7.67 -10.05
C ASP A 254 -0.47 -9.05 -9.65
N GLU A 255 -0.58 -9.33 -8.34
CA GLU A 255 -1.20 -10.54 -7.81
C GLU A 255 -2.74 -10.48 -7.83
N GLY A 256 -3.32 -9.34 -8.17
CA GLY A 256 -4.76 -9.18 -8.29
C GLY A 256 -5.50 -9.05 -6.97
N TYR A 257 -4.91 -8.34 -6.00
CA TYR A 257 -5.65 -7.87 -4.84
C TYR A 257 -6.61 -6.76 -5.27
N LEU A 258 -7.75 -6.70 -4.61
CA LEU A 258 -8.73 -5.64 -4.78
C LEU A 258 -8.32 -4.40 -3.96
N PRO A 259 -8.52 -3.19 -4.47
CA PRO A 259 -8.33 -1.96 -3.69
C PRO A 259 -9.08 -1.99 -2.36
N GLU A 260 -10.32 -2.45 -2.40
CA GLU A 260 -11.23 -2.58 -1.25
C GLU A 260 -10.66 -3.51 -0.18
N GLY A 261 -10.16 -4.68 -0.58
CA GLY A 261 -9.57 -5.68 0.31
C GLY A 261 -8.29 -5.17 0.96
N LEU A 262 -7.42 -4.55 0.16
CA LEU A 262 -6.16 -4.00 0.65
C LEU A 262 -6.39 -2.84 1.64
N LEU A 263 -7.30 -1.90 1.34
CA LEU A 263 -7.63 -0.80 2.24
C LEU A 263 -8.26 -1.28 3.54
N ASN A 264 -9.18 -2.23 3.47
CA ASN A 264 -9.80 -2.82 4.64
C ASN A 264 -8.74 -3.47 5.56
N TYR A 265 -7.82 -4.26 5.00
CA TYR A 265 -6.73 -4.83 5.77
C TYR A 265 -5.78 -3.78 6.37
N LEU A 266 -5.40 -2.76 5.59
CA LEU A 266 -4.53 -1.67 6.07
C LEU A 266 -5.17 -0.86 7.21
N ALA A 267 -6.50 -0.71 7.20
CA ALA A 267 -7.23 -0.08 8.30
C ALA A 267 -7.08 -0.87 9.60
N LEU A 268 -7.14 -2.21 9.54
CA LEU A 268 -6.97 -3.08 10.70
C LEU A 268 -5.54 -3.08 11.28
N LEU A 269 -4.57 -2.52 10.55
CA LEU A 269 -3.21 -2.35 11.07
C LEU A 269 -3.11 -1.14 12.00
N GLY A 270 -3.73 -1.25 13.17
CA GLY A 270 -3.67 -0.26 14.24
C GLY A 270 -4.95 0.54 14.45
N TRP A 271 -6.05 0.17 13.80
CA TRP A 271 -7.39 0.71 14.07
C TRP A 271 -8.42 -0.42 14.02
N SER A 272 -9.55 -0.24 14.70
CA SER A 272 -10.67 -1.18 14.67
C SER A 272 -12.00 -0.46 14.59
N MET A 273 -12.94 -1.05 13.85
CA MET A 273 -14.30 -0.52 13.79
C MET A 273 -15.10 -0.74 15.09
N GLY A 274 -14.65 -1.66 15.94
CA GLY A 274 -15.37 -2.12 17.14
C GLY A 274 -16.23 -3.37 16.85
N GLU A 275 -16.77 -3.96 17.93
CA GLU A 275 -17.68 -5.12 17.86
C GLU A 275 -17.14 -6.31 17.04
N ASP A 276 -15.81 -6.53 17.03
CA ASP A 276 -15.10 -7.56 16.25
C ASP A 276 -15.38 -7.53 14.75
N ARG A 277 -15.84 -6.38 14.24
CA ARG A 277 -16.13 -6.19 12.82
C ARG A 277 -14.85 -5.94 12.04
N GLU A 278 -14.42 -6.90 11.22
CA GLU A 278 -13.22 -6.81 10.41
C GLU A 278 -13.51 -6.54 8.91
N PHE A 279 -14.73 -6.75 8.44
CA PHE A 279 -15.13 -6.52 7.05
C PHE A 279 -15.94 -5.21 6.95
N PHE A 280 -15.37 -4.21 6.27
CA PHE A 280 -15.96 -2.90 6.07
C PHE A 280 -15.30 -2.15 4.92
N SER A 281 -16.07 -1.28 4.24
CA SER A 281 -15.55 -0.41 3.20
C SER A 281 -14.82 0.81 3.78
N LYS A 282 -14.05 1.51 2.94
CA LYS A 282 -13.37 2.76 3.34
C LYS A 282 -14.36 3.86 3.73
N GLU A 283 -15.56 3.88 3.12
CA GLU A 283 -16.64 4.80 3.44
C GLU A 283 -17.19 4.51 4.84
N GLN A 284 -17.45 3.24 5.15
CA GLN A 284 -17.85 2.81 6.49
C GLN A 284 -16.76 3.08 7.53
N MET A 285 -15.48 2.91 7.14
CA MET A 285 -14.36 3.33 7.98
C MET A 285 -14.42 4.83 8.26
N ALA A 286 -14.60 5.66 7.23
CA ALA A 286 -14.67 7.12 7.39
C ALA A 286 -15.82 7.54 8.31
N GLU A 287 -17.01 6.94 8.16
CA GLU A 287 -18.14 7.21 9.04
C GLU A 287 -17.88 6.91 10.52
N ALA A 288 -17.13 5.84 10.80
CA ALA A 288 -16.85 5.36 12.15
C ALA A 288 -15.47 5.77 12.68
N PHE A 289 -14.65 6.48 11.89
CA PHE A 289 -13.26 6.75 12.22
C PHE A 289 -13.14 7.63 13.45
N SER A 290 -12.28 7.21 14.38
CA SER A 290 -11.96 7.95 15.58
C SER A 290 -10.50 7.69 15.93
N LEU A 291 -9.79 8.74 16.33
CA LEU A 291 -8.38 8.67 16.71
C LEU A 291 -8.19 7.93 18.05
N GLU A 292 -9.18 7.96 18.92
CA GLU A 292 -9.17 7.23 20.20
C GLU A 292 -9.17 5.70 20.01
N ARG A 293 -9.61 5.23 18.84
CA ARG A 293 -9.57 3.81 18.47
C ARG A 293 -8.26 3.40 17.77
N VAL A 294 -7.38 4.35 17.52
CA VAL A 294 -6.05 4.04 17.00
C VAL A 294 -5.19 3.45 18.10
N SER A 295 -4.69 2.23 17.88
CA SER A 295 -3.81 1.55 18.83
C SER A 295 -2.49 2.31 19.01
N GLN A 296 -2.01 2.38 20.25
CA GLN A 296 -0.67 2.90 20.53
C GLN A 296 0.44 1.85 20.28
N ASN A 297 0.05 0.57 20.20
CA ASN A 297 1.00 -0.52 20.00
C ASN A 297 1.28 -0.77 18.51
N PRO A 298 2.50 -1.19 18.16
CA PRO A 298 2.83 -1.58 16.80
C PRO A 298 1.92 -2.71 16.30
N ALA A 299 1.43 -2.57 15.07
CA ALA A 299 0.68 -3.61 14.40
C ALA A 299 1.64 -4.54 13.65
N ARG A 300 1.34 -5.83 13.60
CA ARG A 300 2.11 -6.81 12.82
C ARG A 300 1.43 -7.02 11.48
N PHE A 301 2.21 -6.92 10.41
CA PHE A 301 1.75 -7.28 9.07
C PHE A 301 1.63 -8.81 8.95
N ASP A 302 0.48 -9.27 8.47
CA ASP A 302 0.16 -10.68 8.21
C ASP A 302 -0.40 -10.82 6.80
N LEU A 303 0.43 -11.32 5.87
CA LEU A 303 0.03 -11.50 4.47
C LEU A 303 -1.13 -12.50 4.33
N LYS A 304 -1.18 -13.54 5.15
CA LYS A 304 -2.28 -14.52 5.10
C LYS A 304 -3.61 -13.89 5.46
N LYS A 305 -3.63 -13.05 6.51
CA LYS A 305 -4.83 -12.29 6.88
C LYS A 305 -5.22 -11.28 5.79
N CYS A 306 -4.24 -10.61 5.19
CA CYS A 306 -4.48 -9.70 4.05
C CYS A 306 -5.14 -10.44 2.88
N THR A 307 -4.61 -11.61 2.52
CA THR A 307 -5.13 -12.45 1.44
C THR A 307 -6.54 -12.98 1.76
N ALA A 308 -6.78 -13.41 2.99
CA ALA A 308 -8.11 -13.89 3.41
C ALA A 308 -9.18 -12.78 3.32
N ILE A 309 -8.87 -11.58 3.81
CA ILE A 309 -9.77 -10.40 3.69
C ILE A 309 -10.00 -10.05 2.22
N ASN A 310 -8.98 -10.13 1.37
CA ASN A 310 -9.15 -9.91 -0.06
C ASN A 310 -10.08 -10.95 -0.69
N GLY A 311 -9.98 -12.21 -0.28
CA GLY A 311 -10.91 -13.27 -0.69
C GLY A 311 -12.35 -12.99 -0.26
N ASP A 312 -12.57 -12.44 0.95
CA ASP A 312 -13.90 -12.03 1.40
C ASP A 312 -14.49 -10.94 0.50
N TRP A 313 -13.67 -9.97 0.10
CA TRP A 313 -14.08 -8.94 -0.85
C TRP A 313 -14.39 -9.50 -2.24
N ILE A 314 -13.59 -10.45 -2.75
CA ILE A 314 -13.88 -11.13 -4.03
C ILE A 314 -15.23 -11.84 -3.95
N ARG A 315 -15.53 -12.56 -2.87
CA ARG A 315 -16.80 -13.25 -2.66
C ARG A 315 -18.00 -12.31 -2.58
N ALA A 316 -17.79 -11.08 -2.10
CA ALA A 316 -18.83 -10.07 -1.99
C ALA A 316 -19.12 -9.29 -3.29
N LEU A 317 -18.27 -9.41 -4.31
CA LEU A 317 -18.48 -8.75 -5.59
C LEU A 317 -19.67 -9.34 -6.36
N ASP A 318 -20.34 -8.50 -7.13
CA ASP A 318 -21.24 -8.99 -8.17
C ASP A 318 -20.44 -9.83 -9.20
N PRO A 319 -20.93 -11.01 -9.62
CA PRO A 319 -20.19 -11.86 -10.56
C PRO A 319 -19.86 -11.18 -11.90
N ALA A 320 -20.69 -10.26 -12.37
CA ALA A 320 -20.43 -9.53 -13.61
C ALA A 320 -19.30 -8.49 -13.43
N ASP A 321 -19.25 -7.81 -12.28
CA ASP A 321 -18.12 -6.93 -11.93
C ASP A 321 -16.83 -7.75 -11.76
N LEU A 322 -16.90 -8.88 -11.07
CA LEU A 322 -15.75 -9.77 -10.91
C LEU A 322 -15.22 -10.25 -12.28
N ALA A 323 -16.11 -10.63 -13.20
CA ALA A 323 -15.73 -11.04 -14.54
C ALA A 323 -14.94 -9.94 -15.28
N GLN A 324 -15.39 -8.68 -15.20
CA GLN A 324 -14.67 -7.56 -15.80
C GLN A 324 -13.28 -7.34 -15.17
N ARG A 325 -13.18 -7.44 -13.85
CA ARG A 325 -11.91 -7.27 -13.12
C ARG A 325 -10.90 -8.39 -13.39
N ILE A 326 -11.35 -9.58 -13.79
CA ILE A 326 -10.49 -10.72 -14.14
C ILE A 326 -9.88 -10.57 -15.55
N VAL A 327 -10.57 -9.94 -16.50
CA VAL A 327 -10.15 -9.84 -17.90
C VAL A 327 -8.70 -9.40 -18.09
N PRO A 328 -8.21 -8.32 -17.44
CA PRO A 328 -6.82 -7.88 -17.58
C PRO A 328 -5.80 -8.98 -17.28
N PHE A 329 -6.06 -9.84 -16.28
CA PHE A 329 -5.17 -10.95 -15.92
C PHE A 329 -5.18 -12.07 -16.96
N LEU A 330 -6.32 -12.32 -17.59
CA LEU A 330 -6.43 -13.27 -18.69
C LEU A 330 -5.73 -12.77 -19.95
N VAL A 331 -5.78 -11.47 -20.21
CA VAL A 331 -5.06 -10.82 -21.32
C VAL A 331 -3.55 -10.87 -21.08
N ASP A 332 -3.09 -10.48 -19.89
CA ASP A 332 -1.68 -10.52 -19.50
C ASP A 332 -1.08 -11.93 -19.62
N ALA A 333 -1.87 -12.94 -19.27
CA ALA A 333 -1.48 -14.35 -19.43
C ALA A 333 -1.62 -14.86 -20.88
N GLY A 334 -2.05 -14.05 -21.82
CA GLY A 334 -2.26 -14.42 -23.21
C GLY A 334 -3.38 -15.46 -23.43
N VAL A 335 -4.30 -15.59 -22.49
CA VAL A 335 -5.46 -16.51 -22.57
C VAL A 335 -6.50 -15.98 -23.53
N VAL A 336 -6.76 -14.68 -23.47
CA VAL A 336 -7.68 -13.95 -24.35
C VAL A 336 -7.03 -12.68 -24.88
N THR A 337 -7.69 -12.01 -25.82
CA THR A 337 -7.33 -10.67 -26.31
C THR A 337 -8.53 -9.73 -26.19
N GLU A 338 -8.29 -8.45 -25.98
CA GLU A 338 -9.36 -7.45 -26.02
C GLU A 338 -9.57 -6.91 -27.45
N PRO A 339 -10.83 -6.66 -27.84
CA PRO A 339 -12.05 -6.97 -27.09
C PRO A 339 -12.36 -8.46 -27.06
N LEU A 340 -12.98 -8.94 -25.96
CA LEU A 340 -13.46 -10.31 -25.87
C LEU A 340 -14.53 -10.59 -26.94
N THR A 341 -14.54 -11.81 -27.48
CA THR A 341 -15.65 -12.26 -28.33
C THR A 341 -16.92 -12.50 -27.51
N ASP A 342 -18.09 -12.47 -28.16
CA ASP A 342 -19.38 -12.77 -27.50
C ASP A 342 -19.37 -14.15 -26.81
N ASP A 343 -18.69 -15.12 -27.41
CA ASP A 343 -18.52 -16.45 -26.83
C ASP A 343 -17.68 -16.43 -25.57
N GLN A 344 -16.54 -15.75 -25.58
CA GLN A 344 -15.70 -15.59 -24.39
C GLN A 344 -16.42 -14.84 -23.27
N GLN A 345 -17.20 -13.80 -23.57
CA GLN A 345 -18.02 -13.09 -22.59
C GLN A 345 -19.06 -14.02 -21.94
N ARG A 346 -19.76 -14.85 -22.76
CA ARG A 346 -20.73 -15.81 -22.29
C ARG A 346 -20.09 -16.88 -21.40
N VAL A 347 -18.94 -17.41 -21.81
CA VAL A 347 -18.16 -18.41 -21.04
C VAL A 347 -17.74 -17.81 -19.68
N LEU A 348 -17.21 -16.57 -19.66
CA LEU A 348 -16.82 -15.91 -18.40
C LEU A 348 -18.02 -15.69 -17.48
N ALA A 349 -19.14 -15.20 -18.01
CA ALA A 349 -20.35 -14.99 -17.22
C ALA A 349 -20.87 -16.27 -16.56
N ALA A 350 -20.75 -17.42 -17.25
CA ALA A 350 -21.15 -18.73 -16.72
C ALA A 350 -20.12 -19.32 -15.73
N ALA A 351 -18.81 -19.10 -15.98
CA ALA A 351 -17.74 -19.76 -15.25
C ALA A 351 -17.29 -19.02 -13.98
N VAL A 352 -17.36 -17.67 -13.97
CA VAL A 352 -16.91 -16.85 -12.84
C VAL A 352 -17.62 -17.22 -11.54
N PRO A 353 -18.94 -17.42 -11.48
CA PRO A 353 -19.63 -17.84 -10.26
C PRO A 353 -19.11 -19.18 -9.68
N LEU A 354 -18.61 -20.07 -10.55
CA LEU A 354 -18.10 -21.38 -10.14
C LEU A 354 -16.75 -21.32 -9.41
N VAL A 355 -16.00 -20.21 -9.59
CA VAL A 355 -14.65 -20.05 -9.03
C VAL A 355 -14.59 -18.97 -7.95
N GLN A 356 -15.54 -18.06 -7.90
CA GLN A 356 -15.57 -16.91 -7.00
C GLN A 356 -15.33 -17.29 -5.54
N GLU A 357 -16.00 -18.30 -5.04
CA GLU A 357 -15.87 -18.79 -3.66
C GLU A 357 -14.47 -19.32 -3.31
N ARG A 358 -13.68 -19.67 -4.30
CA ARG A 358 -12.35 -20.29 -4.15
C ARG A 358 -11.19 -19.34 -4.39
N MET A 359 -11.48 -18.13 -4.87
CA MET A 359 -10.48 -17.17 -5.21
C MET A 359 -10.15 -16.27 -4.03
N GLU A 360 -8.88 -16.05 -3.82
CA GLU A 360 -8.34 -15.08 -2.87
C GLU A 360 -7.67 -13.90 -3.58
N THR A 361 -7.27 -14.07 -4.86
CA THR A 361 -6.75 -13.02 -5.74
C THR A 361 -7.28 -13.20 -7.16
N LEU A 362 -7.38 -12.10 -7.92
CA LEU A 362 -7.89 -12.15 -9.31
C LEU A 362 -7.00 -12.96 -10.26
N ARG A 363 -5.67 -12.96 -10.02
CA ARG A 363 -4.72 -13.73 -10.83
C ARG A 363 -4.99 -15.25 -10.78
N GLN A 364 -5.56 -15.74 -9.70
CA GLN A 364 -5.92 -17.17 -9.57
C GLN A 364 -6.94 -17.62 -10.63
N ALA A 365 -7.78 -16.71 -11.12
CA ALA A 365 -8.74 -17.00 -12.20
C ALA A 365 -8.05 -17.53 -13.47
N VAL A 366 -6.84 -17.07 -13.78
CA VAL A 366 -6.08 -17.54 -14.95
C VAL A 366 -5.92 -19.06 -14.91
N GLY A 367 -5.44 -19.59 -13.78
CA GLY A 367 -5.27 -21.04 -13.61
C GLY A 367 -6.58 -21.83 -13.58
N MET A 368 -7.67 -21.20 -13.16
CA MET A 368 -8.96 -21.86 -13.02
C MET A 368 -9.81 -21.82 -14.30
N LEU A 369 -9.67 -20.79 -15.13
CA LEU A 369 -10.58 -20.54 -16.27
C LEU A 369 -9.93 -20.70 -17.65
N SER A 370 -8.59 -20.73 -17.77
CA SER A 370 -7.89 -20.78 -19.04
C SER A 370 -8.38 -21.92 -19.95
N PHE A 371 -8.65 -23.11 -19.39
CA PHE A 371 -9.06 -24.27 -20.17
C PHE A 371 -10.41 -24.08 -20.88
N LEU A 372 -11.24 -23.15 -20.42
CA LEU A 372 -12.52 -22.80 -21.05
C LEU A 372 -12.38 -21.76 -22.17
N LEU A 373 -11.31 -20.97 -22.12
CA LEU A 373 -11.16 -19.76 -22.94
C LEU A 373 -10.10 -19.90 -24.04
N VAL A 374 -9.12 -20.80 -23.87
CA VAL A 374 -8.07 -21.02 -24.88
C VAL A 374 -8.64 -21.77 -26.08
N PRO A 375 -8.20 -21.41 -27.31
CA PRO A 375 -8.48 -22.24 -28.48
C PRO A 375 -8.02 -23.68 -28.29
N GLU A 376 -8.73 -24.65 -28.83
CA GLU A 376 -8.44 -26.08 -28.66
C GLU A 376 -7.01 -26.47 -29.06
N ALA A 377 -6.46 -25.81 -30.08
CA ALA A 377 -5.06 -26.00 -30.49
C ALA A 377 -4.00 -25.56 -29.45
N ARG A 378 -4.42 -24.77 -28.44
CA ARG A 378 -3.54 -24.29 -27.37
C ARG A 378 -3.84 -24.97 -26.03
N PHE A 379 -4.89 -25.80 -25.97
CA PHE A 379 -5.17 -26.57 -24.76
C PHE A 379 -4.06 -27.60 -24.51
N ALA A 380 -3.58 -27.65 -23.29
CA ALA A 380 -2.59 -28.63 -22.87
C ALA A 380 -2.90 -29.12 -21.44
N VAL A 381 -2.66 -30.38 -21.22
CA VAL A 381 -2.76 -30.98 -19.89
C VAL A 381 -1.44 -30.76 -19.16
N ASP A 382 -1.50 -30.36 -17.90
CA ASP A 382 -0.30 -30.22 -17.06
C ASP A 382 0.46 -31.56 -16.98
N PRO A 383 1.75 -31.62 -17.34
CA PRO A 383 2.49 -32.87 -17.38
C PRO A 383 2.55 -33.62 -16.05
N THR A 384 2.62 -32.88 -14.94
CA THR A 384 2.67 -33.47 -13.57
C THR A 384 1.32 -34.10 -13.23
N ASP A 385 0.23 -33.42 -13.55
CA ASP A 385 -1.12 -33.92 -13.30
C ASP A 385 -1.48 -35.07 -14.24
N ALA A 386 -1.04 -34.99 -15.51
CA ALA A 386 -1.18 -36.08 -16.48
C ALA A 386 -0.48 -37.35 -15.99
N SER A 387 0.80 -37.26 -15.64
CA SER A 387 1.58 -38.43 -15.19
C SER A 387 1.04 -39.05 -13.90
N ALA A 388 0.43 -38.26 -13.05
CA ALA A 388 -0.15 -38.72 -11.77
C ALA A 388 -1.54 -39.38 -11.90
N VAL A 389 -2.31 -39.04 -12.96
CA VAL A 389 -3.74 -39.40 -13.04
C VAL A 389 -4.10 -40.13 -14.33
N LEU A 390 -3.52 -39.73 -15.47
CA LEU A 390 -3.79 -40.33 -16.79
C LEU A 390 -2.83 -41.51 -17.05
N THR A 391 -2.81 -42.47 -16.13
CA THR A 391 -2.00 -43.70 -16.24
C THR A 391 -2.77 -44.78 -17.05
N ALA A 392 -2.14 -45.92 -17.32
CA ALA A 392 -2.78 -47.03 -18.01
C ALA A 392 -4.11 -47.45 -17.32
N ASP A 393 -4.21 -47.36 -16.02
CA ASP A 393 -5.42 -47.68 -15.25
C ASP A 393 -6.57 -46.67 -15.49
N ALA A 394 -6.26 -45.47 -16.01
CA ALA A 394 -7.28 -44.48 -16.32
C ALA A 394 -7.96 -44.76 -17.69
N VAL A 395 -7.33 -45.52 -18.59
CA VAL A 395 -7.89 -45.80 -19.94
C VAL A 395 -9.30 -46.39 -19.92
N PRO A 396 -9.63 -47.39 -19.07
CA PRO A 396 -11.00 -47.89 -18.98
C PRO A 396 -11.98 -46.80 -18.50
N VAL A 397 -11.56 -45.96 -17.55
CA VAL A 397 -12.40 -44.89 -16.99
C VAL A 397 -12.71 -43.84 -18.06
N VAL A 398 -11.67 -43.37 -18.78
CA VAL A 398 -11.83 -42.40 -19.88
C VAL A 398 -12.69 -42.97 -21.00
N SER A 399 -12.52 -44.27 -21.34
CA SER A 399 -13.29 -44.92 -22.40
C SER A 399 -14.78 -45.01 -22.02
N ALA A 400 -15.10 -45.46 -20.80
CA ALA A 400 -16.47 -45.48 -20.30
C ALA A 400 -17.10 -44.08 -20.23
N ALA A 401 -16.31 -43.05 -19.84
CA ALA A 401 -16.77 -41.66 -19.87
C ALA A 401 -17.12 -41.18 -21.29
N ILE A 402 -16.30 -41.52 -22.30
CA ILE A 402 -16.56 -41.16 -23.70
C ILE A 402 -17.88 -41.80 -24.17
N GLU A 403 -18.08 -43.11 -23.90
CA GLU A 403 -19.31 -43.83 -24.29
C GLU A 403 -20.54 -43.20 -23.63
N ALA A 404 -20.50 -42.99 -22.32
CA ALA A 404 -21.59 -42.39 -21.56
C ALA A 404 -21.94 -40.98 -22.05
N LEU A 405 -20.95 -40.13 -22.25
CA LEU A 405 -21.14 -38.72 -22.68
C LEU A 405 -21.60 -38.63 -24.15
N THR A 406 -21.21 -39.56 -25.00
CA THR A 406 -21.67 -39.61 -26.38
C THR A 406 -23.18 -39.88 -26.47
N ALA A 407 -23.73 -40.68 -25.52
CA ALA A 407 -25.13 -41.04 -25.45
C ALA A 407 -26.04 -39.98 -24.79
N VAL A 408 -25.48 -38.92 -24.21
CA VAL A 408 -26.26 -37.83 -23.60
C VAL A 408 -27.01 -37.06 -24.69
N GLU A 409 -28.34 -37.01 -24.62
CA GLU A 409 -29.16 -36.27 -25.59
C GLU A 409 -29.12 -34.75 -25.34
N GLU A 410 -29.48 -34.35 -24.12
CA GLU A 410 -29.47 -32.97 -23.64
C GLU A 410 -28.16 -32.69 -22.88
N TRP A 411 -27.34 -31.73 -23.37
CA TRP A 411 -26.06 -31.40 -22.77
C TRP A 411 -26.25 -30.41 -21.62
N SER A 412 -26.62 -30.90 -20.47
CA SER A 412 -26.81 -30.11 -19.25
C SER A 412 -25.99 -30.70 -18.10
N THR A 413 -25.66 -29.89 -17.09
CA THR A 413 -24.94 -30.33 -15.88
C THR A 413 -25.55 -31.57 -15.26
N ALA A 414 -26.87 -31.62 -15.12
CA ALA A 414 -27.57 -32.75 -14.53
C ALA A 414 -27.45 -34.04 -15.36
N SER A 415 -27.62 -33.96 -16.68
CA SER A 415 -27.52 -35.09 -17.60
C SER A 415 -26.09 -35.63 -17.70
N ILE A 416 -25.09 -34.71 -17.71
CA ILE A 416 -23.67 -35.05 -17.70
C ILE A 416 -23.29 -35.76 -16.39
N GLU A 417 -23.71 -35.22 -15.24
CA GLU A 417 -23.47 -35.85 -13.95
C GLU A 417 -24.09 -37.25 -13.86
N GLN A 418 -25.33 -37.37 -14.25
CA GLN A 418 -26.03 -38.65 -14.23
C GLN A 418 -25.33 -39.69 -15.10
N ALA A 419 -24.99 -39.35 -16.34
CA ALA A 419 -24.31 -40.26 -17.26
C ALA A 419 -22.94 -40.72 -16.73
N LEU A 420 -22.13 -39.81 -16.21
CA LEU A 420 -20.83 -40.13 -15.63
C LEU A 420 -20.95 -40.93 -14.31
N ARG A 421 -21.92 -40.64 -13.45
CA ARG A 421 -22.16 -41.44 -12.23
C ARG A 421 -22.57 -42.83 -12.55
N SER A 422 -23.54 -43.00 -13.44
CA SER A 422 -24.02 -44.32 -13.82
C SER A 422 -22.95 -45.18 -14.49
N ALA A 423 -22.13 -44.61 -15.38
CA ALA A 423 -21.06 -45.34 -16.06
C ALA A 423 -19.86 -45.64 -15.14
N LEU A 424 -19.37 -44.66 -14.39
CA LEU A 424 -18.09 -44.76 -13.69
C LEU A 424 -18.23 -45.20 -12.22
N VAL A 425 -19.24 -44.72 -11.52
CA VAL A 425 -19.42 -45.07 -10.10
C VAL A 425 -20.22 -46.37 -9.96
N GLU A 426 -21.35 -46.47 -10.64
CA GLU A 426 -22.21 -47.64 -10.58
C GLU A 426 -21.70 -48.77 -11.48
N GLY A 427 -21.38 -48.45 -12.75
CA GLY A 427 -20.96 -49.43 -13.75
C GLY A 427 -19.57 -50.01 -13.51
N LEU A 428 -18.57 -49.18 -13.19
CA LEU A 428 -17.21 -49.64 -12.87
C LEU A 428 -16.94 -49.83 -11.38
N GLY A 429 -17.91 -49.54 -10.49
CA GLY A 429 -17.77 -49.71 -9.05
C GLY A 429 -16.72 -48.79 -8.42
N LEU A 430 -16.40 -47.65 -9.02
CA LEU A 430 -15.31 -46.75 -8.57
C LEU A 430 -15.82 -45.74 -7.55
N LYS A 431 -14.97 -45.39 -6.58
CA LYS A 431 -15.26 -44.25 -5.69
C LYS A 431 -15.23 -42.92 -6.52
N PRO A 432 -16.10 -41.95 -6.22
CA PRO A 432 -16.22 -40.71 -6.99
C PRO A 432 -14.88 -40.01 -7.30
N LYS A 433 -13.97 -39.96 -6.32
CA LYS A 433 -12.64 -39.30 -6.53
C LYS A 433 -11.79 -40.00 -7.59
N VAL A 434 -11.89 -41.37 -7.66
CA VAL A 434 -11.15 -42.18 -8.61
C VAL A 434 -11.85 -42.14 -9.99
N ALA A 435 -13.18 -42.14 -9.99
CA ALA A 435 -14.03 -42.11 -11.18
C ALA A 435 -13.86 -40.80 -11.96
N PHE A 436 -13.93 -39.66 -11.27
CA PHE A 436 -13.95 -38.34 -11.92
C PHE A 436 -12.56 -37.69 -12.09
N GLY A 437 -11.53 -38.20 -11.39
CA GLY A 437 -10.15 -37.67 -11.49
C GLY A 437 -9.62 -37.69 -12.92
N PRO A 438 -9.61 -38.82 -13.64
CA PRO A 438 -9.15 -38.90 -15.02
C PRO A 438 -9.94 -38.00 -15.99
N VAL A 439 -11.26 -37.98 -15.86
CA VAL A 439 -12.12 -37.10 -16.67
C VAL A 439 -11.76 -35.62 -16.45
N ARG A 440 -11.60 -35.23 -15.18
CA ARG A 440 -11.23 -33.88 -14.81
C ARG A 440 -9.89 -33.47 -15.46
N VAL A 441 -8.85 -34.27 -15.25
CA VAL A 441 -7.51 -33.93 -15.78
C VAL A 441 -7.50 -33.91 -17.29
N ALA A 442 -8.15 -34.86 -17.94
CA ALA A 442 -8.25 -34.91 -19.38
C ALA A 442 -8.93 -33.66 -19.98
N VAL A 443 -10.01 -33.17 -19.35
CA VAL A 443 -10.83 -32.09 -19.92
C VAL A 443 -10.37 -30.72 -19.46
N THR A 444 -9.96 -30.56 -18.21
CA THR A 444 -9.58 -29.25 -17.64
C THR A 444 -8.07 -29.01 -17.65
N GLY A 445 -7.28 -30.05 -17.91
CA GLY A 445 -5.82 -30.02 -17.87
C GLY A 445 -5.22 -30.14 -16.48
N ARG A 446 -6.00 -30.15 -15.39
CA ARG A 446 -5.49 -30.09 -14.02
C ARG A 446 -6.35 -30.92 -13.03
N ARG A 447 -5.71 -31.37 -11.93
CA ARG A 447 -6.44 -32.05 -10.83
C ARG A 447 -7.33 -31.09 -10.03
N VAL A 448 -6.95 -29.82 -9.95
CA VAL A 448 -7.75 -28.78 -9.28
C VAL A 448 -8.34 -27.88 -10.36
N SER A 449 -9.66 -27.83 -10.43
CA SER A 449 -10.43 -27.07 -11.40
C SER A 449 -11.76 -26.64 -10.79
N PRO A 450 -12.56 -25.80 -11.46
CA PRO A 450 -13.95 -25.55 -11.08
C PRO A 450 -14.76 -26.84 -10.99
N PRO A 451 -16.00 -26.81 -10.50
CA PRO A 451 -16.89 -27.99 -10.47
C PRO A 451 -16.94 -28.68 -11.85
N LEU A 452 -16.79 -30.02 -11.86
CA LEU A 452 -16.51 -30.75 -13.12
C LEU A 452 -17.69 -30.69 -14.09
N PHE A 453 -18.88 -31.01 -13.62
CA PHE A 453 -20.04 -31.21 -14.53
C PHE A 453 -20.47 -29.88 -15.14
N GLU A 454 -20.48 -28.80 -14.36
CA GLU A 454 -20.73 -27.45 -14.84
C GLU A 454 -19.65 -26.99 -15.83
N SER A 455 -18.39 -27.36 -15.57
CA SER A 455 -17.27 -27.08 -16.50
C SER A 455 -17.45 -27.79 -17.84
N LEU A 456 -17.92 -29.02 -17.85
CA LEU A 456 -18.21 -29.79 -19.08
C LEU A 456 -19.39 -29.18 -19.86
N GLU A 457 -20.43 -28.71 -19.17
CA GLU A 457 -21.55 -28.02 -19.79
C GLU A 457 -21.09 -26.74 -20.52
N ILE A 458 -20.32 -25.90 -19.82
CA ILE A 458 -19.78 -24.64 -20.38
C ILE A 458 -18.83 -24.90 -21.54
N LEU A 459 -17.94 -25.89 -21.42
CA LEU A 459 -16.99 -26.26 -22.47
C LEU A 459 -17.67 -26.78 -23.73
N GLY A 460 -18.81 -27.43 -23.56
CA GLY A 460 -19.59 -28.03 -24.62
C GLY A 460 -19.14 -29.45 -24.99
N ARG A 461 -20.10 -30.17 -25.62
CA ARG A 461 -19.94 -31.58 -25.99
C ARG A 461 -18.72 -31.86 -26.85
N GLN A 462 -18.55 -31.06 -27.93
CA GLN A 462 -17.53 -31.33 -28.93
C GLN A 462 -16.11 -31.24 -28.34
N ALA A 463 -15.80 -30.18 -27.61
CA ALA A 463 -14.49 -29.99 -27.00
C ALA A 463 -14.25 -31.02 -25.88
N THR A 464 -15.29 -31.34 -25.06
CA THR A 464 -15.20 -32.36 -24.01
C THR A 464 -14.80 -33.71 -24.60
N LEU A 465 -15.52 -34.19 -25.62
CA LEU A 465 -15.24 -35.50 -26.24
C LEU A 465 -13.88 -35.50 -26.94
N ALA A 466 -13.51 -34.42 -27.63
CA ALA A 466 -12.20 -34.30 -28.30
C ALA A 466 -11.05 -34.45 -27.27
N ARG A 467 -11.12 -33.78 -26.12
CA ARG A 467 -10.09 -33.85 -25.06
C ARG A 467 -10.02 -35.21 -24.39
N LEU A 468 -11.16 -35.85 -24.15
CA LEU A 468 -11.20 -37.21 -23.63
C LEU A 468 -10.58 -38.21 -24.58
N LEU A 469 -10.87 -38.09 -25.91
CA LEU A 469 -10.28 -38.92 -26.93
C LEU A 469 -8.77 -38.76 -27.04
N ALA A 470 -8.28 -37.54 -26.89
CA ALA A 470 -6.83 -37.24 -26.91
C ALA A 470 -6.09 -37.76 -25.65
N ALA A 471 -6.79 -37.94 -24.55
CA ALA A 471 -6.25 -38.44 -23.27
C ALA A 471 -6.38 -39.96 -23.09
N ARG A 472 -7.03 -40.65 -24.03
CA ARG A 472 -7.20 -42.11 -24.07
C ARG A 472 -5.95 -42.81 -24.59
#